data_0e282e9941f95019c6d6208f7c5438c4
#
_entry.id   0e282e9941f95019c6d6208f7c5438c4
#
_cell.length_a   1.000
_cell.length_b   1.000
_cell.length_c   1.000
_cell.angle_alpha   90.00
_cell.angle_beta   90.00
_cell.angle_gamma   90.00
#
_symmetry.space_group_name_H-M   'P 1'
#
loop_
_entity.id
_entity.type
_entity.pdbx_description
1 polymer ?
#
loop_
_entity_poly.entity_id
_entity_poly.type
_entity_poly.pdbx_seq_one_letter_code
_entity_poly.pdbx_strand_id
1 'polypeptide(L)'
;HGSKMIQAAANIRVPKLTFYVGASYGAGNYGMAGLGYEPDFLFSWPGAKTGVMSGESASGTMEAVAIAGAKRRGVEPDMEALAKQRAAIEKVFSSQEDAFFTSGRLLDHGVVDPRDTRKILGFTLETIWERKHRTLNPNAFGIGRM
;
A
#
# COMPACT_ATOMS: atom_id res chain seq x y z
N HIS A 1 -14.36 -15.27 3.64
CA HIS A 1 -14.89 -14.05 4.30
C HIS A 1 -14.17 -12.75 3.88
N GLY A 2 -12.96 -12.83 3.29
CA GLY A 2 -12.21 -11.65 2.86
C GLY A 2 -12.95 -10.77 1.83
N SER A 3 -13.70 -11.37 0.91
CA SER A 3 -14.50 -10.65 -0.07
C SER A 3 -15.55 -9.73 0.55
N LYS A 4 -16.14 -10.11 1.70
CA LYS A 4 -17.10 -9.27 2.43
C LYS A 4 -16.45 -8.01 2.98
N MET A 5 -15.21 -8.13 3.46
CA MET A 5 -14.44 -7.02 3.98
C MET A 5 -14.05 -6.05 2.87
N ILE A 6 -13.60 -6.57 1.73
CA ILE A 6 -13.32 -5.79 0.52
C ILE A 6 -14.59 -5.05 0.05
N GLN A 7 -15.72 -5.73 0.00
CA GLN A 7 -17.00 -5.13 -0.37
C GLN A 7 -17.40 -4.01 0.60
N ALA A 8 -17.24 -4.22 1.91
CA ALA A 8 -17.52 -3.21 2.91
C ALA A 8 -16.61 -1.98 2.73
N ALA A 9 -15.30 -2.19 2.60
CA ALA A 9 -14.33 -1.11 2.39
C ALA A 9 -14.58 -0.30 1.12
N ALA A 10 -15.05 -0.96 0.04
CA ALA A 10 -15.36 -0.32 -1.22
C ALA A 10 -16.64 0.52 -1.19
N ASN A 11 -17.63 0.14 -0.37
CA ASN A 11 -18.98 0.75 -0.37
C ASN A 11 -19.24 1.70 0.81
N ILE A 12 -18.36 1.76 1.78
CA ILE A 12 -18.50 2.64 2.93
C ILE A 12 -18.44 4.11 2.51
N ARG A 13 -19.37 4.93 3.03
CA ARG A 13 -19.51 6.35 2.67
C ARG A 13 -18.99 7.32 3.73
N VAL A 14 -18.40 6.80 4.78
CA VAL A 14 -17.72 7.61 5.79
C VAL A 14 -16.26 7.86 5.37
N PRO A 15 -15.60 8.89 5.91
CA PRO A 15 -14.18 9.12 5.65
C PRO A 15 -13.34 7.90 5.97
N LYS A 16 -12.42 7.58 5.09
CA LYS A 16 -11.44 6.51 5.26
C LYS A 16 -10.06 7.10 5.46
N LEU A 17 -9.48 6.85 6.61
CA LEU A 17 -8.12 7.26 6.95
C LEU A 17 -7.30 6.00 7.23
N THR A 18 -6.28 5.76 6.45
CA THR A 18 -5.47 4.55 6.54
C THR A 18 -4.05 4.88 6.98
N PHE A 19 -3.53 4.12 7.94
CA PHE A 19 -2.15 4.19 8.37
C PHE A 19 -1.50 2.82 8.20
N TYR A 20 -0.43 2.75 7.42
CA TYR A 20 0.42 1.58 7.37
C TYR A 20 1.37 1.59 8.56
N VAL A 21 1.10 0.73 9.53
CA VAL A 21 1.87 0.62 10.79
C VAL A 21 2.97 -0.44 10.67
N GLY A 22 2.68 -1.49 9.93
CA GLY A 22 3.55 -2.63 9.69
C GLY A 22 3.40 -3.13 8.25
N ALA A 23 3.48 -4.43 8.05
CA ALA A 23 3.39 -5.04 6.73
C ALA A 23 1.94 -5.05 6.20
N SER A 24 1.74 -4.57 4.98
CA SER A 24 0.44 -4.55 4.29
C SER A 24 0.62 -4.98 2.83
N TYR A 25 0.24 -6.23 2.50
CA TYR A 25 0.47 -6.80 1.18
C TYR A 25 -0.81 -7.31 0.53
N GLY A 26 -0.86 -7.22 -0.81
CA GLY A 26 -1.85 -7.88 -1.65
C GLY A 26 -3.30 -7.61 -1.26
N ALA A 27 -4.10 -8.67 -1.18
CA ALA A 27 -5.53 -8.58 -0.85
C ALA A 27 -5.82 -8.04 0.55
N GLY A 28 -4.89 -8.20 1.51
CA GLY A 28 -4.98 -7.61 2.85
C GLY A 28 -4.94 -6.08 2.79
N ASN A 29 -4.11 -5.53 1.92
CA ASN A 29 -4.04 -4.10 1.67
C ASN A 29 -5.39 -3.57 1.16
N TYR A 30 -6.01 -4.23 0.19
CA TYR A 30 -7.33 -3.87 -0.30
C TYR A 30 -8.40 -3.95 0.80
N GLY A 31 -8.46 -5.04 1.55
CA GLY A 31 -9.44 -5.24 2.61
C GLY A 31 -9.40 -4.18 3.71
N MET A 32 -8.24 -3.57 3.92
CA MET A 32 -8.01 -2.51 4.92
C MET A 32 -8.00 -1.10 4.30
N ALA A 33 -8.66 -0.91 3.18
CA ALA A 33 -8.74 0.38 2.47
C ALA A 33 -7.37 0.98 2.14
N GLY A 34 -6.48 0.19 1.55
CA GLY A 34 -5.24 0.69 0.99
C GLY A 34 -5.45 1.58 -0.24
N LEU A 35 -4.38 2.03 -0.86
CA LEU A 35 -4.40 3.03 -1.94
C LEU A 35 -5.41 2.71 -3.05
N GLY A 36 -5.55 1.44 -3.43
CA GLY A 36 -6.47 1.02 -4.49
C GLY A 36 -7.96 1.25 -4.21
N TYR A 37 -8.32 1.57 -2.98
CA TYR A 37 -9.69 1.93 -2.56
C TYR A 37 -9.87 3.41 -2.23
N GLU A 38 -8.94 4.23 -2.67
CA GLU A 38 -8.98 5.68 -2.60
C GLU A 38 -9.44 6.18 -1.21
N PRO A 39 -8.68 5.88 -0.12
CA PRO A 39 -8.97 6.49 1.16
C PRO A 39 -8.82 8.00 1.07
N ASP A 40 -9.55 8.76 1.89
CA ASP A 40 -9.41 10.22 1.94
C ASP A 40 -7.97 10.63 2.26
N PHE A 41 -7.32 9.89 3.17
CA PHE A 41 -5.89 9.99 3.42
C PHE A 41 -5.28 8.62 3.73
N LEU A 42 -4.03 8.45 3.33
CA LEU A 42 -3.23 7.27 3.61
C LEU A 42 -1.82 7.70 3.99
N PHE A 43 -1.33 7.21 5.12
CA PHE A 43 0.00 7.52 5.62
C PHE A 43 0.75 6.24 5.99
N SER A 44 2.07 6.33 6.01
CA SER A 44 2.94 5.24 6.43
C SER A 44 3.75 5.64 7.67
N TRP A 45 3.93 4.72 8.61
CA TRP A 45 4.98 4.84 9.61
C TRP A 45 6.33 4.46 9.01
N PRO A 46 7.46 4.95 9.55
CA PRO A 46 8.79 4.69 8.98
C PRO A 46 9.15 3.21 8.82
N GLY A 47 8.61 2.35 9.69
CA GLY A 47 8.82 0.89 9.63
C GLY A 47 7.79 0.13 8.80
N ALA A 48 6.85 0.83 8.15
CA ALA A 48 5.84 0.19 7.33
C ALA A 48 6.43 -0.39 6.04
N LYS A 49 5.83 -1.48 5.59
CA LYS A 49 6.17 -2.15 4.33
C LYS A 49 4.90 -2.42 3.54
N THR A 50 4.93 -2.17 2.25
CA THR A 50 3.79 -2.46 1.39
C THR A 50 4.24 -2.92 0.00
N GLY A 51 3.40 -3.72 -0.64
CA GLY A 51 3.65 -4.25 -1.97
C GLY A 51 2.58 -5.26 -2.37
N VAL A 52 2.77 -5.87 -3.53
CA VAL A 52 1.89 -6.96 -4.01
C VAL A 52 2.04 -8.19 -3.11
N MET A 53 3.28 -8.50 -2.75
CA MET A 53 3.63 -9.58 -1.80
C MET A 53 5.01 -9.28 -1.20
N SER A 54 5.35 -9.94 -0.10
CA SER A 54 6.69 -9.83 0.48
C SER A 54 7.74 -10.53 -0.41
N GLY A 55 9.00 -10.10 -0.30
CA GLY A 55 10.10 -10.72 -1.01
C GLY A 55 10.22 -12.22 -0.73
N GLU A 56 10.01 -12.65 0.51
CA GLU A 56 10.00 -14.06 0.92
C GLU A 56 8.87 -14.85 0.22
N SER A 57 7.66 -14.30 0.17
CA SER A 57 6.52 -14.95 -0.50
C SER A 57 6.73 -15.04 -2.01
N ALA A 58 7.27 -13.99 -2.63
CA ALA A 58 7.55 -13.97 -4.06
C ALA A 58 8.62 -14.99 -4.43
N SER A 59 9.73 -14.98 -3.73
CA SER A 59 10.86 -15.90 -3.97
C SER A 59 10.47 -17.35 -3.73
N GLY A 60 9.76 -17.65 -2.65
CA GLY A 60 9.28 -19.00 -2.33
C GLY A 60 8.29 -19.53 -3.37
N THR A 61 7.40 -18.68 -3.88
CA THR A 61 6.47 -19.07 -4.96
C THR A 61 7.23 -19.40 -6.25
N MET A 62 8.19 -18.57 -6.64
CA MET A 62 8.99 -18.80 -7.84
C MET A 62 9.86 -20.07 -7.73
N GLU A 63 10.44 -20.32 -6.56
CA GLU A 63 11.17 -21.53 -6.26
C GLU A 63 10.29 -22.79 -6.40
N ALA A 64 9.09 -22.77 -5.78
CA ALA A 64 8.14 -23.86 -5.88
C ALA A 64 7.71 -24.15 -7.33
N VAL A 65 7.47 -23.12 -8.13
CA VAL A 65 7.14 -23.25 -9.57
C VAL A 65 8.31 -23.86 -10.35
N ALA A 66 9.54 -23.43 -10.08
CA ALA A 66 10.73 -23.93 -10.76
C ALA A 66 10.97 -25.41 -10.43
N ILE A 67 10.84 -25.80 -9.16
CA ILE A 67 10.96 -27.22 -8.72
C ILE A 67 9.87 -28.07 -9.37
N ALA A 68 8.62 -27.63 -9.37
CA ALA A 68 7.52 -28.34 -10.00
C ALA A 68 7.74 -28.48 -11.52
N GLY A 69 8.27 -27.45 -12.16
CA GLY A 69 8.62 -27.48 -13.58
C GLY A 69 9.74 -28.46 -13.90
N ALA A 70 10.80 -28.51 -13.10
CA ALA A 70 11.90 -29.49 -13.24
C ALA A 70 11.38 -30.93 -13.09
N LYS A 71 10.57 -31.17 -12.06
CA LYS A 71 9.97 -32.49 -11.79
C LYS A 71 9.10 -32.97 -12.97
N ARG A 72 8.30 -32.08 -13.57
CA ARG A 72 7.49 -32.42 -14.77
C ARG A 72 8.32 -32.81 -15.96
N ARG A 73 9.54 -32.26 -16.10
CA ARG A 73 10.48 -32.58 -17.18
C ARG A 73 11.38 -33.77 -16.86
N GLY A 74 11.25 -34.38 -15.69
CA GLY A 74 12.11 -35.49 -15.26
C GLY A 74 13.57 -35.11 -14.99
N VAL A 75 13.82 -33.82 -14.68
CA VAL A 75 15.16 -33.28 -14.42
C VAL A 75 15.27 -32.91 -12.96
N GLU A 76 16.39 -33.22 -12.31
CA GLU A 76 16.65 -32.72 -10.95
C GLU A 76 16.85 -31.18 -10.97
N PRO A 77 16.21 -30.47 -10.06
CA PRO A 77 16.36 -29.01 -9.97
C PRO A 77 17.78 -28.65 -9.48
N ASP A 78 18.39 -27.68 -10.11
CA ASP A 78 19.64 -27.09 -9.64
C ASP A 78 19.36 -26.17 -8.42
N MET A 79 19.61 -26.72 -7.24
CA MET A 79 19.34 -26.05 -5.97
C MET A 79 20.24 -24.81 -5.76
N GLU A 80 21.44 -24.79 -6.32
CA GLU A 80 22.34 -23.64 -6.21
C GLU A 80 21.86 -22.46 -7.06
N ALA A 81 21.45 -22.74 -8.30
CA ALA A 81 20.85 -21.75 -9.17
C ALA A 81 19.53 -21.18 -8.58
N LEU A 82 18.70 -22.05 -8.00
CA LEU A 82 17.46 -21.64 -7.33
C LEU A 82 17.72 -20.75 -6.12
N ALA A 83 18.71 -21.06 -5.30
CA ALA A 83 19.08 -20.24 -4.16
C ALA A 83 19.57 -18.85 -4.57
N LYS A 84 20.37 -18.75 -5.64
CA LYS A 84 20.81 -17.48 -6.22
C LYS A 84 19.63 -16.67 -6.75
N GLN A 85 18.71 -17.32 -7.46
CA GLN A 85 17.49 -16.68 -7.98
C GLN A 85 16.60 -16.17 -6.85
N ARG A 86 16.40 -16.97 -5.81
CA ARG A 86 15.65 -16.61 -4.62
C ARG A 86 16.21 -15.35 -3.97
N ALA A 87 17.51 -15.33 -3.69
CA ALA A 87 18.18 -14.17 -3.09
C ALA A 87 18.07 -12.90 -3.97
N ALA A 88 18.14 -13.04 -5.29
CA ALA A 88 17.97 -11.93 -6.23
C ALA A 88 16.54 -11.36 -6.17
N ILE A 89 15.52 -12.22 -6.17
CA ILE A 89 14.11 -11.81 -6.06
C ILE A 89 13.86 -11.11 -4.70
N GLU A 90 14.28 -11.72 -3.60
CA GLU A 90 14.13 -11.14 -2.26
C GLU A 90 14.76 -9.74 -2.18
N LYS A 91 15.96 -9.58 -2.73
CA LYS A 91 16.65 -8.28 -2.77
C LYS A 91 15.86 -7.22 -3.54
N VAL A 92 15.30 -7.57 -4.70
CA VAL A 92 14.50 -6.63 -5.51
C VAL A 92 13.26 -6.19 -4.74
N PHE A 93 12.50 -7.13 -4.18
CA PHE A 93 11.28 -6.81 -3.45
C PHE A 93 11.57 -6.02 -2.18
N SER A 94 12.55 -6.44 -1.38
CA SER A 94 12.92 -5.76 -0.14
C SER A 94 13.42 -4.33 -0.37
N SER A 95 14.00 -4.03 -1.52
CA SER A 95 14.42 -2.67 -1.87
C SER A 95 13.28 -1.73 -2.27
N GLN A 96 12.06 -2.26 -2.46
CA GLN A 96 10.93 -1.51 -3.00
C GLN A 96 9.71 -1.50 -2.08
N GLU A 97 9.77 -2.17 -0.94
CA GLU A 97 8.63 -2.32 -0.04
C GLU A 97 8.60 -1.33 1.13
N ASP A 98 9.71 -0.64 1.40
CA ASP A 98 9.81 0.26 2.55
C ASP A 98 9.01 1.56 2.36
N ALA A 99 8.64 2.18 3.50
CA ALA A 99 7.80 3.36 3.53
C ALA A 99 8.39 4.56 2.78
N PHE A 100 9.70 4.73 2.77
CA PHE A 100 10.34 5.87 2.10
C PHE A 100 10.37 5.68 0.59
N PHE A 101 10.62 4.46 0.13
CA PHE A 101 10.54 4.13 -1.29
C PHE A 101 9.12 4.31 -1.83
N THR A 102 8.11 3.78 -1.13
CA THR A 102 6.71 3.84 -1.57
C THR A 102 6.15 5.25 -1.48
N SER A 103 6.47 6.01 -0.44
CA SER A 103 6.09 7.41 -0.32
C SER A 103 6.79 8.29 -1.37
N GLY A 104 8.07 8.04 -1.66
CA GLY A 104 8.78 8.70 -2.76
C GLY A 104 8.19 8.43 -4.15
N ARG A 105 7.39 7.37 -4.29
CA ARG A 105 6.60 7.05 -5.48
C ARG A 105 5.16 7.56 -5.43
N LEU A 106 4.81 8.37 -4.43
CA LEU A 106 3.47 8.92 -4.21
C LEU A 106 2.40 7.84 -4.03
N LEU A 107 2.76 6.70 -3.43
CA LEU A 107 1.83 5.62 -3.10
C LEU A 107 1.13 5.83 -1.75
N ASP A 108 1.43 6.92 -1.07
CA ASP A 108 0.76 7.42 0.11
C ASP A 108 0.84 8.96 0.16
N HIS A 109 0.28 9.57 1.21
CA HIS A 109 0.31 11.02 1.42
C HIS A 109 1.51 11.47 2.28
N GLY A 110 2.36 10.56 2.66
CA GLY A 110 3.60 10.84 3.38
C GLY A 110 3.89 9.87 4.53
N VAL A 111 5.14 9.93 4.99
CA VAL A 111 5.61 9.18 6.15
C VAL A 111 5.42 10.02 7.41
N VAL A 112 4.81 9.43 8.43
CA VAL A 112 4.42 10.11 9.68
C VAL A 112 5.15 9.47 10.86
N ASP A 113 5.71 10.31 11.74
CA ASP A 113 6.22 9.84 13.01
C ASP A 113 5.05 9.22 13.83
N PRO A 114 5.20 8.00 14.37
CA PRO A 114 4.17 7.36 15.17
C PRO A 114 3.61 8.23 16.29
N ARG A 115 4.45 9.11 16.88
CA ARG A 115 4.07 10.03 17.96
C ARG A 115 3.12 11.13 17.50
N ASP A 116 3.15 11.49 16.21
CA ASP A 116 2.30 12.52 15.62
C ASP A 116 1.00 11.95 15.03
N THR A 117 0.79 10.64 15.05
CA THR A 117 -0.38 9.99 14.44
C THR A 117 -1.70 10.63 14.87
N ARG A 118 -1.88 10.88 16.19
CA ARG A 118 -3.11 11.50 16.71
C ARG A 118 -3.30 12.93 16.19
N LYS A 119 -2.24 13.71 16.10
CA LYS A 119 -2.24 15.08 15.60
C LYS A 119 -2.61 15.11 14.11
N ILE A 120 -1.99 14.27 13.31
CA ILE A 120 -2.27 14.13 11.88
C ILE A 120 -3.70 13.66 11.65
N LEU A 121 -4.18 12.68 12.43
CA LEU A 121 -5.55 12.20 12.36
C LEU A 121 -6.56 13.34 12.66
N GLY A 122 -6.33 14.14 13.68
CA GLY A 122 -7.18 15.30 14.01
C GLY A 122 -7.22 16.29 12.84
N PHE A 123 -6.06 16.70 12.36
CA PHE A 123 -5.95 17.64 11.24
C PHE A 123 -6.64 17.14 9.96
N THR A 124 -6.46 15.87 9.60
CA THR A 124 -7.10 15.31 8.40
C THR A 124 -8.61 15.19 8.54
N LEU A 125 -9.11 14.87 9.74
CA LEU A 125 -10.55 14.86 10.01
C LEU A 125 -11.16 16.26 9.93
N GLU A 126 -10.49 17.29 10.45
CA GLU A 126 -10.90 18.68 10.31
C GLU A 126 -10.96 19.11 8.84
N THR A 127 -9.94 18.74 8.06
CA THR A 127 -9.89 19.02 6.61
C THR A 127 -11.06 18.36 5.86
N ILE A 128 -11.39 17.12 6.20
CA ILE A 128 -12.52 16.40 5.59
C ILE A 128 -13.86 17.05 6.03
N TRP A 129 -13.96 17.44 7.29
CA TRP A 129 -15.14 18.11 7.82
C TRP A 129 -15.37 19.45 7.11
N GLU A 130 -14.34 20.27 6.96
CA GLU A 130 -14.39 21.51 6.20
C GLU A 130 -14.88 21.28 4.78
N ARG A 131 -14.31 20.31 4.06
CA ARG A 131 -14.73 19.96 2.69
C ARG A 131 -16.22 19.66 2.60
N LYS A 132 -16.78 18.95 3.59
CA LYS A 132 -18.19 18.56 3.60
C LYS A 132 -19.15 19.70 3.90
N HIS A 133 -18.72 20.70 4.65
CA HIS A 133 -19.55 21.80 5.12
C HIS A 133 -19.24 23.13 4.45
N ARG A 134 -18.21 23.16 3.61
CA ARG A 134 -17.82 24.35 2.88
C ARG A 134 -18.91 24.72 1.85
N THR A 135 -19.40 25.95 1.96
CA THR A 135 -20.24 26.55 0.96
C THR A 135 -19.39 27.42 0.04
N LEU A 136 -19.68 27.39 -1.27
CA LEU A 136 -19.07 28.33 -2.20
C LEU A 136 -19.55 29.73 -1.85
N ASN A 137 -18.63 30.69 -1.73
CA ASN A 137 -19.00 32.09 -1.63
C ASN A 137 -19.80 32.48 -2.88
N PRO A 138 -20.83 33.35 -2.74
CA PRO A 138 -21.51 33.90 -3.90
C PRO A 138 -20.48 34.56 -4.83
N ASN A 139 -20.71 34.39 -6.11
CA ASN A 139 -19.81 34.68 -7.18
C ASN A 139 -19.15 36.06 -7.06
N ALA A 140 -17.89 36.11 -6.70
CA ALA A 140 -17.06 37.28 -6.87
C ALA A 140 -16.32 37.14 -8.20
N PHE A 141 -16.70 37.90 -9.20
CA PHE A 141 -15.94 37.93 -10.44
C PHE A 141 -14.52 38.42 -10.17
N GLY A 142 -13.57 37.52 -10.27
CA GLY A 142 -12.17 37.89 -10.24
C GLY A 142 -11.86 38.85 -11.42
N ILE A 143 -10.95 39.79 -11.19
CA ILE A 143 -10.43 40.64 -12.28
C ILE A 143 -9.70 39.68 -13.25
N GLY A 144 -10.15 39.67 -14.51
CA GLY A 144 -9.45 38.96 -15.58
C GLY A 144 -8.02 39.48 -15.68
N ARG A 145 -7.05 38.61 -15.47
CA ARG A 145 -5.66 38.91 -15.80
C ARG A 145 -5.48 38.69 -17.30
N MET A 146 -5.15 39.77 -17.99
CA MET A 146 -4.60 39.72 -19.33
C MET A 146 -3.10 39.43 -19.27
#